data_f642868ade4289f791dda7187a2c75a6
#
_entry.id   f642868ade4289f791dda7187a2c75a6
#
_cell.length_a   1.000
_cell.length_b   1.000
_cell.length_c   1.000
_cell.angle_alpha   90.00
_cell.angle_beta   90.00
_cell.angle_gamma   90.00
#
_symmetry.space_group_name_H-M   'P 1'
#
loop_
_entity.id
_entity.type
_entity.pdbx_description
1 polymer ?
#
loop_
_entity_poly.entity_id
_entity_poly.type
_entity_poly.pdbx_seq_one_letter_code
_entity_poly.pdbx_strand_id
1 'polypeptide(L)'
;MSSKDVRFSTDARERLLRGVEVLNNAVKVTLGPKGRNVILDKSYGAPQITKDGVTVAKEIELADKFENMGAQMVREVASKTNDLAGDGTTTATVLAASIMREGLKLVAAGMNPMDLKRGVDIAVTAVVKDIERRAKKVQSSEEIAQVGTIAANGDKSIGEMIARAMKKVGAEGVISIEEAKTAETELDVVEGMQFDRGYLSPYFVTNAEKMIVELEDPYILVHEKKLSSLQAMLPLLEAVVQAGKPLLIIAEDIDGEALATLVVNKLRGGLKVAAVKAPGFGDRRKAMLEDIAILTAGQMIAEDLGIKLENVTLQMLGKAKRVRIEKENTTIINGAGKKADIEGRVAQIKAQIEETTSDYDKEKLQERLAKLAGGVAVIRVGGATEIEVKEKKDRVDDALHATRAAVEEGVVPGGGVALLRAKGAVAKLKSDNADEQAGINIVLKALESPIRQIVENAGGEGSIVVGKISENKSQTFGFNAQNDEYVDMLEAGIVDPAKVVRTALQDAASVAGLLITTEAMVAELPKDKPAPAMPGGGGMGGMDF
;
A
#
# COMPACT_ATOMS: atom_id res chain seq x y z
N MET A 1 -0.59 -36.34 -7.84
CA MET A 1 0.31 -35.17 -7.79
C MET A 1 0.68 -34.83 -9.22
N SER A 2 0.66 -33.57 -9.63
CA SER A 2 1.18 -33.17 -10.95
C SER A 2 2.70 -33.31 -10.96
N SER A 3 3.26 -33.80 -12.06
CA SER A 3 4.70 -33.86 -12.25
C SER A 3 5.32 -32.46 -12.22
N LYS A 4 6.55 -32.35 -11.75
CA LYS A 4 7.27 -31.08 -11.62
C LYS A 4 8.37 -30.99 -12.67
N ASP A 5 8.58 -29.83 -13.24
CA ASP A 5 9.76 -29.43 -14.00
C ASP A 5 10.73 -28.75 -13.04
N VAL A 6 11.98 -29.18 -13.07
CA VAL A 6 13.04 -28.69 -12.17
C VAL A 6 14.19 -28.15 -13.00
N ARG A 7 14.62 -26.91 -12.73
CA ARG A 7 15.75 -26.23 -13.35
C ARG A 7 16.82 -25.94 -12.33
N PHE A 8 18.08 -26.00 -12.73
CA PHE A 8 19.23 -25.87 -11.84
C PHE A 8 20.25 -24.89 -12.40
N SER A 9 21.09 -24.39 -11.51
CA SER A 9 22.33 -23.66 -11.81
C SER A 9 22.11 -22.51 -12.81
N THR A 10 22.84 -22.46 -13.88
CA THR A 10 22.86 -21.39 -14.87
C THR A 10 21.52 -21.23 -15.58
N ASP A 11 20.84 -22.30 -16.00
CA ASP A 11 19.53 -22.25 -16.67
C ASP A 11 18.47 -21.62 -15.76
N ALA A 12 18.46 -22.01 -14.47
CA ALA A 12 17.54 -21.40 -13.50
C ALA A 12 17.79 -19.90 -13.32
N ARG A 13 19.05 -19.51 -13.13
CA ARG A 13 19.43 -18.11 -12.90
C ARG A 13 19.19 -17.20 -14.11
N GLU A 14 19.46 -17.69 -15.32
CA GLU A 14 19.21 -16.92 -16.55
C GLU A 14 17.72 -16.68 -16.78
N ARG A 15 16.86 -17.67 -16.51
CA ARG A 15 15.40 -17.50 -16.62
C ARG A 15 14.87 -16.53 -15.58
N LEU A 16 15.33 -16.67 -14.32
CA LEU A 16 15.00 -15.71 -13.26
C LEU A 16 15.35 -14.28 -13.66
N LEU A 17 16.59 -14.08 -14.14
CA LEU A 17 17.05 -12.74 -14.53
C LEU A 17 16.24 -12.17 -15.70
N ARG A 18 15.91 -13.00 -16.72
CA ARG A 18 15.06 -12.54 -17.82
C ARG A 18 13.69 -12.06 -17.34
N GLY A 19 13.05 -12.82 -16.43
CA GLY A 19 11.77 -12.41 -15.84
C GLY A 19 11.87 -11.07 -15.10
N VAL A 20 12.91 -10.90 -14.29
CA VAL A 20 13.19 -9.66 -13.58
C VAL A 20 13.42 -8.49 -14.56
N GLU A 21 14.17 -8.71 -15.63
CA GLU A 21 14.47 -7.66 -16.61
C GLU A 21 13.25 -7.26 -17.43
N VAL A 22 12.38 -8.20 -17.79
CA VAL A 22 11.12 -7.89 -18.49
C VAL A 22 10.24 -6.99 -17.62
N LEU A 23 10.03 -7.35 -16.35
CA LEU A 23 9.25 -6.53 -15.43
C LEU A 23 9.92 -5.17 -15.19
N ASN A 24 11.23 -5.14 -14.89
CA ASN A 24 11.96 -3.91 -14.68
C ASN A 24 11.87 -2.98 -15.90
N ASN A 25 12.00 -3.50 -17.11
CA ASN A 25 11.92 -2.68 -18.33
C ASN A 25 10.54 -2.07 -18.56
N ALA A 26 9.47 -2.77 -18.14
CA ALA A 26 8.10 -2.24 -18.21
C ALA A 26 7.87 -1.15 -17.15
N VAL A 27 8.43 -1.31 -15.95
CA VAL A 27 8.20 -0.40 -14.81
C VAL A 27 9.13 0.82 -14.84
N LYS A 28 10.43 0.66 -15.13
CA LYS A 28 11.42 1.74 -15.05
C LYS A 28 11.16 2.96 -15.93
N VAL A 29 10.37 2.79 -17.01
CA VAL A 29 10.02 3.88 -17.93
C VAL A 29 9.14 4.95 -17.30
N THR A 30 8.50 4.63 -16.17
CA THR A 30 7.65 5.55 -15.42
C THR A 30 8.42 6.46 -14.46
N LEU A 31 9.72 6.15 -14.19
CA LEU A 31 10.51 6.81 -13.16
C LEU A 31 10.89 8.25 -13.50
N GLY A 32 10.68 9.14 -12.55
CA GLY A 32 11.12 10.53 -12.60
C GLY A 32 10.15 11.48 -13.32
N PRO A 33 10.48 12.79 -13.38
CA PRO A 33 9.57 13.83 -13.88
C PRO A 33 9.24 13.69 -15.37
N LYS A 34 10.18 13.16 -16.18
CA LYS A 34 9.98 12.86 -17.61
C LYS A 34 9.65 11.36 -17.84
N GLY A 35 9.25 10.64 -16.79
CA GLY A 35 8.71 9.26 -16.90
C GLY A 35 7.46 9.22 -17.77
N ARG A 36 7.25 8.08 -18.44
CA ARG A 36 6.18 7.90 -19.43
C ARG A 36 5.07 6.98 -18.90
N ASN A 37 3.91 7.11 -19.48
CA ASN A 37 2.78 6.24 -19.20
C ASN A 37 3.01 4.85 -19.80
N VAL A 38 2.44 3.85 -19.13
CA VAL A 38 2.28 2.48 -19.64
C VAL A 38 0.79 2.25 -19.89
N ILE A 39 0.47 1.56 -20.99
CA ILE A 39 -0.89 1.17 -21.33
C ILE A 39 -1.05 -0.30 -20.97
N LEU A 40 -2.05 -0.60 -20.15
CA LEU A 40 -2.39 -1.94 -19.68
C LEU A 40 -3.68 -2.40 -20.36
N ASP A 41 -3.66 -3.58 -20.95
CA ASP A 41 -4.86 -4.23 -21.46
C ASP A 41 -5.75 -4.69 -20.30
N LYS A 42 -7.05 -4.60 -20.46
CA LYS A 42 -8.01 -5.07 -19.45
C LYS A 42 -8.97 -6.08 -20.11
N SER A 43 -9.25 -7.15 -19.40
CA SER A 43 -10.18 -8.20 -19.86
C SER A 43 -11.58 -7.66 -20.15
N TYR A 44 -11.96 -6.55 -19.53
CA TYR A 44 -13.22 -5.84 -19.74
C TYR A 44 -13.00 -4.33 -19.67
N GLY A 45 -13.62 -3.57 -20.58
CA GLY A 45 -13.53 -2.11 -20.61
C GLY A 45 -12.41 -1.56 -21.50
N ALA A 46 -12.10 -0.29 -21.34
CA ALA A 46 -11.01 0.38 -22.06
C ALA A 46 -9.65 0.05 -21.42
N PRO A 47 -8.55 0.06 -22.22
CA PRO A 47 -7.21 -0.06 -21.68
C PRO A 47 -6.94 1.01 -20.63
N GLN A 48 -6.22 0.64 -19.56
CA GLN A 48 -5.81 1.55 -18.50
C GLN A 48 -4.48 2.22 -18.84
N ILE A 49 -4.41 3.54 -18.65
CA ILE A 49 -3.17 4.31 -18.77
C ILE A 49 -2.71 4.65 -17.35
N THR A 50 -1.46 4.34 -17.03
CA THR A 50 -0.90 4.62 -15.69
C THR A 50 0.59 4.95 -15.73
N LYS A 51 1.06 5.68 -14.72
CA LYS A 51 2.48 5.86 -14.39
C LYS A 51 2.87 5.15 -13.10
N ASP A 52 1.89 4.59 -12.37
CA ASP A 52 2.15 3.90 -11.11
C ASP A 52 2.89 2.58 -11.36
N GLY A 53 4.08 2.46 -10.75
CA GLY A 53 4.97 1.32 -10.92
C GLY A 53 4.39 0.03 -10.36
N VAL A 54 3.66 0.07 -9.24
CA VAL A 54 3.07 -1.14 -8.65
C VAL A 54 1.90 -1.66 -9.49
N THR A 55 1.09 -0.79 -10.06
CA THR A 55 0.01 -1.16 -10.98
C THR A 55 0.57 -1.84 -12.24
N VAL A 56 1.64 -1.27 -12.83
CA VAL A 56 2.33 -1.90 -13.96
C VAL A 56 2.91 -3.26 -13.58
N ALA A 57 3.59 -3.36 -12.43
CA ALA A 57 4.21 -4.60 -11.98
C ALA A 57 3.19 -5.73 -11.74
N LYS A 58 1.99 -5.41 -11.24
CA LYS A 58 0.92 -6.37 -10.98
C LYS A 58 0.34 -7.01 -12.25
N GLU A 59 0.37 -6.30 -13.37
CA GLU A 59 -0.19 -6.78 -14.65
C GLU A 59 0.84 -7.62 -15.45
N ILE A 60 2.12 -7.66 -15.05
CA ILE A 60 3.12 -8.46 -15.78
C ILE A 60 3.01 -9.92 -15.40
N GLU A 61 2.58 -10.72 -16.37
CA GLU A 61 2.55 -12.18 -16.30
C GLU A 61 3.20 -12.77 -17.55
N LEU A 62 4.17 -13.68 -17.36
CA LEU A 62 4.97 -14.24 -18.44
C LEU A 62 4.56 -15.68 -18.72
N ALA A 63 4.60 -16.06 -20.02
CA ALA A 63 4.21 -17.39 -20.46
C ALA A 63 5.16 -18.50 -19.95
N ASP A 64 6.47 -18.23 -19.90
CA ASP A 64 7.44 -19.16 -19.29
C ASP A 64 7.33 -19.09 -17.77
N LYS A 65 7.01 -20.22 -17.14
CA LYS A 65 6.79 -20.28 -15.68
C LYS A 65 8.01 -19.88 -14.85
N PHE A 66 9.21 -20.18 -15.33
CA PHE A 66 10.44 -19.86 -14.61
C PHE A 66 10.80 -18.38 -14.74
N GLU A 67 10.63 -17.80 -15.93
CA GLU A 67 10.75 -16.35 -16.10
C GLU A 67 9.68 -15.61 -15.28
N ASN A 68 8.46 -16.13 -15.27
CA ASN A 68 7.37 -15.58 -14.47
C ASN A 68 7.66 -15.59 -12.96
N MET A 69 8.32 -16.62 -12.44
CA MET A 69 8.76 -16.63 -11.03
C MET A 69 9.69 -15.45 -10.73
N GLY A 70 10.64 -15.13 -11.64
CA GLY A 70 11.52 -13.98 -11.50
C GLY A 70 10.74 -12.66 -11.50
N ALA A 71 9.80 -12.49 -12.42
CA ALA A 71 8.92 -11.32 -12.47
C ALA A 71 8.06 -11.20 -11.20
N GLN A 72 7.47 -12.29 -10.73
CA GLN A 72 6.65 -12.31 -9.52
C GLN A 72 7.43 -11.92 -8.26
N MET A 73 8.69 -12.34 -8.12
CA MET A 73 9.51 -11.97 -6.98
C MET A 73 9.79 -10.46 -6.93
N VAL A 74 10.02 -9.82 -8.07
CA VAL A 74 10.20 -8.35 -8.12
C VAL A 74 8.86 -7.61 -8.01
N ARG A 75 7.75 -8.20 -8.48
CA ARG A 75 6.41 -7.70 -8.20
C ARG A 75 6.13 -7.64 -6.71
N GLU A 76 6.59 -8.65 -5.94
CA GLU A 76 6.47 -8.66 -4.48
C GLU A 76 7.27 -7.51 -3.85
N VAL A 77 8.47 -7.18 -4.37
CA VAL A 77 9.23 -5.99 -3.94
C VAL A 77 8.39 -4.72 -4.10
N ALA A 78 7.82 -4.49 -5.29
CA ALA A 78 7.03 -3.30 -5.57
C ALA A 78 5.79 -3.24 -4.66
N SER A 79 5.07 -4.36 -4.48
CA SER A 79 3.89 -4.43 -3.62
C SER A 79 4.23 -4.15 -2.15
N LYS A 80 5.29 -4.76 -1.62
CA LYS A 80 5.71 -4.57 -0.24
C LYS A 80 6.18 -3.15 0.05
N THR A 81 6.94 -2.54 -0.87
CA THR A 81 7.35 -1.15 -0.77
C THR A 81 6.14 -0.22 -0.76
N ASN A 82 5.14 -0.50 -1.59
CA ASN A 82 3.87 0.23 -1.58
C ASN A 82 3.13 0.10 -0.24
N ASP A 83 3.03 -1.12 0.31
CA ASP A 83 2.33 -1.38 1.57
C ASP A 83 3.00 -0.66 2.77
N LEU A 84 4.33 -0.54 2.76
CA LEU A 84 5.10 0.06 3.87
C LEU A 84 5.27 1.58 3.76
N ALA A 85 5.47 2.10 2.56
CA ALA A 85 5.83 3.50 2.32
C ALA A 85 4.87 4.23 1.38
N GLY A 86 3.99 3.52 0.68
CA GLY A 86 2.99 4.07 -0.24
C GLY A 86 3.54 4.66 -1.52
N ASP A 87 4.88 4.67 -1.70
CA ASP A 87 5.59 5.18 -2.86
C ASP A 87 6.94 4.47 -3.00
N GLY A 88 7.72 4.80 -4.04
CA GLY A 88 9.07 4.26 -4.29
C GLY A 88 9.09 2.89 -4.97
N THR A 89 7.97 2.39 -5.45
CA THR A 89 7.80 1.08 -6.09
C THR A 89 8.70 0.90 -7.31
N THR A 90 8.78 1.91 -8.17
CA THR A 90 9.65 1.92 -9.35
C THR A 90 11.13 1.97 -8.96
N THR A 91 11.50 2.76 -7.95
CA THR A 91 12.87 2.82 -7.42
C THR A 91 13.30 1.48 -6.86
N ALA A 92 12.43 0.82 -6.08
CA ALA A 92 12.69 -0.51 -5.53
C ALA A 92 12.89 -1.57 -6.62
N THR A 93 12.06 -1.54 -7.67
CA THR A 93 12.19 -2.43 -8.84
C THR A 93 13.52 -2.24 -9.55
N VAL A 94 13.94 -0.99 -9.81
CA VAL A 94 15.22 -0.66 -10.46
C VAL A 94 16.41 -1.10 -9.61
N LEU A 95 16.36 -0.89 -8.30
CA LEU A 95 17.38 -1.35 -7.35
C LEU A 95 17.47 -2.88 -7.32
N ALA A 96 16.35 -3.59 -7.21
CA ALA A 96 16.31 -5.05 -7.18
C ALA A 96 16.92 -5.66 -8.45
N ALA A 97 16.53 -5.15 -9.62
CA ALA A 97 17.07 -5.60 -10.90
C ALA A 97 18.58 -5.32 -11.01
N SER A 98 19.05 -4.17 -10.51
CA SER A 98 20.47 -3.84 -10.52
C SER A 98 21.29 -4.75 -9.59
N ILE A 99 20.84 -4.95 -8.35
CA ILE A 99 21.50 -5.82 -7.37
C ILE A 99 21.58 -7.25 -7.91
N MET A 100 20.47 -7.77 -8.44
CA MET A 100 20.41 -9.11 -9.00
C MET A 100 21.33 -9.28 -10.20
N ARG A 101 21.31 -8.35 -11.15
CA ARG A 101 22.17 -8.40 -12.34
C ARG A 101 23.66 -8.43 -11.99
N GLU A 102 24.09 -7.57 -11.08
CA GLU A 102 25.50 -7.54 -10.65
C GLU A 102 25.85 -8.76 -9.79
N GLY A 103 24.95 -9.21 -8.93
CA GLY A 103 25.14 -10.41 -8.10
C GLY A 103 25.30 -11.69 -8.93
N LEU A 104 24.40 -11.92 -9.89
CA LEU A 104 24.47 -13.12 -10.75
C LEU A 104 25.72 -13.16 -11.63
N LYS A 105 26.28 -12.01 -12.04
CA LYS A 105 27.58 -11.98 -12.74
C LYS A 105 28.69 -12.53 -11.86
N LEU A 106 28.70 -12.20 -10.57
CA LEU A 106 29.72 -12.66 -9.64
C LEU A 106 29.53 -14.13 -9.25
N VAL A 107 28.28 -14.58 -9.12
CA VAL A 107 27.97 -16.03 -8.94
C VAL A 107 28.43 -16.84 -10.15
N ALA A 108 28.22 -16.34 -11.37
CA ALA A 108 28.72 -16.96 -12.59
C ALA A 108 30.26 -16.98 -12.65
N ALA A 109 30.94 -16.01 -12.03
CA ALA A 109 32.38 -15.98 -11.87
C ALA A 109 32.91 -16.87 -10.75
N GLY A 110 32.04 -17.62 -10.05
CA GLY A 110 32.41 -18.60 -9.03
C GLY A 110 32.48 -18.09 -7.60
N MET A 111 31.99 -16.87 -7.33
CA MET A 111 31.91 -16.37 -5.96
C MET A 111 30.78 -17.03 -5.18
N ASN A 112 30.94 -17.15 -3.85
CA ASN A 112 29.95 -17.73 -2.97
C ASN A 112 28.71 -16.84 -2.83
N PRO A 113 27.52 -17.27 -3.29
CA PRO A 113 26.32 -16.44 -3.27
C PRO A 113 25.86 -16.07 -1.84
N MET A 114 26.14 -16.92 -0.85
CA MET A 114 25.77 -16.63 0.54
C MET A 114 26.64 -15.50 1.13
N ASP A 115 27.92 -15.46 0.79
CA ASP A 115 28.82 -14.40 1.24
C ASP A 115 28.56 -13.10 0.48
N LEU A 116 28.25 -13.17 -0.82
CA LEU A 116 27.74 -12.02 -1.58
C LEU A 116 26.52 -11.40 -0.90
N LYS A 117 25.54 -12.24 -0.50
CA LYS A 117 24.35 -11.78 0.20
C LYS A 117 24.70 -11.09 1.53
N ARG A 118 25.59 -11.65 2.33
CA ARG A 118 26.05 -11.02 3.59
C ARG A 118 26.65 -9.64 3.33
N GLY A 119 27.48 -9.52 2.29
CA GLY A 119 28.04 -8.23 1.88
C GLY A 119 26.98 -7.21 1.47
N VAL A 120 25.96 -7.65 0.74
CA VAL A 120 24.78 -6.81 0.41
C VAL A 120 24.07 -6.34 1.69
N ASP A 121 23.80 -7.24 2.64
CA ASP A 121 23.09 -6.90 3.89
C ASP A 121 23.88 -5.90 4.74
N ILE A 122 25.21 -6.04 4.83
CA ILE A 122 26.11 -5.09 5.51
C ILE A 122 26.03 -3.70 4.87
N ALA A 123 26.13 -3.63 3.54
CA ALA A 123 26.10 -2.36 2.82
C ALA A 123 24.74 -1.66 2.94
N VAL A 124 23.64 -2.39 2.81
CA VAL A 124 22.28 -1.85 2.94
C VAL A 124 22.05 -1.27 4.34
N THR A 125 22.51 -1.98 5.39
CA THR A 125 22.43 -1.49 6.77
C THR A 125 23.17 -0.15 6.94
N ALA A 126 24.33 0.00 6.32
CA ALA A 126 25.09 1.24 6.37
C ALA A 126 24.40 2.39 5.61
N VAL A 127 23.81 2.11 4.45
CA VAL A 127 23.06 3.09 3.65
C VAL A 127 21.82 3.56 4.41
N VAL A 128 21.05 2.65 5.00
CA VAL A 128 19.84 3.00 5.77
C VAL A 128 20.20 3.94 6.92
N LYS A 129 21.21 3.62 7.73
CA LYS A 129 21.69 4.49 8.81
C LYS A 129 22.15 5.86 8.31
N ASP A 130 22.76 5.92 7.14
CA ASP A 130 23.21 7.19 6.54
C ASP A 130 22.04 8.05 6.04
N ILE A 131 21.00 7.43 5.45
CA ILE A 131 19.76 8.10 5.05
C ILE A 131 19.02 8.66 6.27
N GLU A 132 18.79 7.83 7.31
CA GLU A 132 18.13 8.25 8.56
C GLU A 132 18.87 9.42 9.24
N ARG A 133 20.20 9.37 9.29
CA ARG A 133 21.04 10.44 9.85
C ARG A 133 20.92 11.76 9.09
N ARG A 134 20.73 11.71 7.76
CA ARG A 134 20.65 12.90 6.88
C ARG A 134 19.25 13.41 6.68
N ALA A 135 18.25 12.67 7.10
CA ALA A 135 16.86 13.05 6.98
C ALA A 135 16.58 14.37 7.72
N LYS A 136 15.97 15.33 7.03
CA LYS A 136 15.52 16.60 7.59
C LYS A 136 14.05 16.47 7.95
N LYS A 137 13.70 16.75 9.21
CA LYS A 137 12.31 16.72 9.66
C LYS A 137 11.48 17.77 8.93
N VAL A 138 10.28 17.37 8.51
CA VAL A 138 9.27 18.25 7.92
C VAL A 138 8.49 18.92 9.06
N GLN A 139 8.48 20.25 9.09
CA GLN A 139 7.88 21.01 10.20
C GLN A 139 6.80 22.02 9.77
N SER A 140 6.84 22.48 8.51
CA SER A 140 5.92 23.50 8.03
C SER A 140 4.90 22.96 7.01
N SER A 141 3.75 23.64 6.91
CA SER A 141 2.74 23.32 5.88
C SER A 141 3.28 23.51 4.46
N GLU A 142 4.24 24.41 4.27
CA GLU A 142 4.89 24.66 2.99
C GLU A 142 5.77 23.50 2.58
N GLU A 143 6.54 22.93 3.54
CA GLU A 143 7.35 21.73 3.30
C GLU A 143 6.46 20.51 3.00
N ILE A 144 5.32 20.36 3.70
CA ILE A 144 4.32 19.33 3.42
C ILE A 144 3.77 19.48 1.99
N ALA A 145 3.43 20.72 1.59
CA ALA A 145 2.94 20.99 0.24
C ALA A 145 3.99 20.70 -0.84
N GLN A 146 5.27 20.98 -0.57
CA GLN A 146 6.37 20.66 -1.49
C GLN A 146 6.49 19.14 -1.71
N VAL A 147 6.50 18.35 -0.64
CA VAL A 147 6.53 16.87 -0.74
C VAL A 147 5.35 16.36 -1.56
N GLY A 148 4.14 16.80 -1.23
CA GLY A 148 2.93 16.40 -1.97
C GLY A 148 2.96 16.83 -3.43
N THR A 149 3.53 17.99 -3.75
CA THR A 149 3.69 18.47 -5.13
C THR A 149 4.64 17.57 -5.92
N ILE A 150 5.79 17.20 -5.35
CA ILE A 150 6.77 16.34 -6.03
C ILE A 150 6.18 14.95 -6.26
N ALA A 151 5.57 14.34 -5.24
CA ALA A 151 4.93 13.05 -5.36
C ALA A 151 3.74 13.04 -6.34
N ALA A 152 3.06 14.19 -6.48
CA ALA A 152 2.01 14.42 -7.48
C ALA A 152 2.54 14.81 -8.88
N ASN A 153 3.79 14.48 -9.21
CA ASN A 153 4.42 14.81 -10.51
C ASN A 153 4.43 16.32 -10.83
N GLY A 154 4.63 17.18 -9.83
CA GLY A 154 4.72 18.63 -9.97
C GLY A 154 3.37 19.37 -9.88
N ASP A 155 2.28 18.70 -9.59
CA ASP A 155 0.96 19.32 -9.41
C ASP A 155 0.85 20.01 -8.05
N LYS A 156 1.06 21.34 -8.05
CA LYS A 156 0.98 22.16 -6.84
C LYS A 156 -0.39 22.16 -6.18
N SER A 157 -1.45 22.02 -6.97
CA SER A 157 -2.82 22.02 -6.43
C SER A 157 -3.08 20.83 -5.53
N ILE A 158 -2.54 19.68 -5.88
CA ILE A 158 -2.59 18.45 -5.07
C ILE A 158 -1.77 18.61 -3.79
N GLY A 159 -0.52 19.09 -3.89
CA GLY A 159 0.33 19.30 -2.71
C GLY A 159 -0.26 20.26 -1.69
N GLU A 160 -0.78 21.40 -2.14
CA GLU A 160 -1.46 22.39 -1.28
C GLU A 160 -2.74 21.81 -0.66
N MET A 161 -3.49 20.99 -1.39
CA MET A 161 -4.70 20.36 -0.89
C MET A 161 -4.41 19.36 0.22
N ILE A 162 -3.38 18.52 0.05
CA ILE A 162 -2.92 17.57 1.08
C ILE A 162 -2.45 18.33 2.32
N ALA A 163 -1.63 19.38 2.16
CA ALA A 163 -1.18 20.19 3.28
C ALA A 163 -2.34 20.84 4.04
N ARG A 164 -3.36 21.34 3.34
CA ARG A 164 -4.58 21.86 3.96
C ARG A 164 -5.38 20.77 4.68
N ALA A 165 -5.48 19.59 4.09
CA ALA A 165 -6.14 18.44 4.72
C ALA A 165 -5.44 18.06 6.02
N MET A 166 -4.11 17.86 5.99
CA MET A 166 -3.30 17.52 7.17
C MET A 166 -3.37 18.62 8.25
N LYS A 167 -3.40 19.90 7.86
CA LYS A 167 -3.58 21.02 8.82
C LYS A 167 -4.93 20.97 9.54
N LYS A 168 -6.00 20.50 8.85
CA LYS A 168 -7.35 20.43 9.42
C LYS A 168 -7.53 19.24 10.37
N VAL A 169 -7.03 18.05 9.98
CA VAL A 169 -7.24 16.81 10.75
C VAL A 169 -6.02 16.40 11.60
N GLY A 170 -4.91 17.11 11.47
CA GLY A 170 -3.64 16.77 12.11
C GLY A 170 -2.79 15.80 11.27
N ALA A 171 -1.51 15.64 11.67
CA ALA A 171 -0.56 14.78 10.96
C ALA A 171 -1.00 13.30 10.96
N GLU A 172 -1.53 12.84 12.08
CA GLU A 172 -2.10 11.50 12.28
C GLU A 172 -3.56 11.38 11.85
N GLY A 173 -4.16 12.46 11.34
CA GLY A 173 -5.55 12.53 10.96
C GLY A 173 -5.87 11.69 9.72
N VAL A 174 -7.11 11.26 9.61
CA VAL A 174 -7.58 10.44 8.49
C VAL A 174 -7.90 11.33 7.29
N ILE A 175 -7.31 10.99 6.14
CA ILE A 175 -7.61 11.61 4.86
C ILE A 175 -8.08 10.51 3.92
N SER A 176 -9.29 10.64 3.40
CA SER A 176 -9.89 9.73 2.42
C SER A 176 -9.94 10.40 1.05
N ILE A 177 -9.70 9.61 0.00
CA ILE A 177 -9.74 10.09 -1.38
C ILE A 177 -10.89 9.41 -2.10
N GLU A 178 -11.82 10.22 -2.62
CA GLU A 178 -13.04 9.78 -3.29
C GLU A 178 -13.12 10.36 -4.70
N GLU A 179 -13.93 9.75 -5.54
CA GLU A 179 -14.27 10.28 -6.86
C GLU A 179 -15.40 11.31 -6.72
N ALA A 180 -15.19 12.48 -7.28
CA ALA A 180 -16.24 13.50 -7.37
C ALA A 180 -17.20 13.19 -8.52
N LYS A 181 -18.43 13.68 -8.40
CA LYS A 181 -19.39 13.68 -9.52
C LYS A 181 -19.27 14.94 -10.38
N THR A 182 -18.39 15.86 -9.99
CA THR A 182 -18.12 17.15 -10.62
C THR A 182 -16.73 17.18 -11.25
N ALA A 183 -16.48 18.12 -12.14
CA ALA A 183 -15.15 18.31 -12.72
C ALA A 183 -14.12 18.90 -11.75
N GLU A 184 -14.57 19.54 -10.69
CA GLU A 184 -13.72 20.21 -9.70
C GLU A 184 -13.32 19.24 -8.58
N THR A 185 -12.10 19.41 -8.07
CA THR A 185 -11.58 18.67 -6.91
C THR A 185 -11.83 19.48 -5.65
N GLU A 186 -12.45 18.88 -4.64
CA GLU A 186 -12.89 19.53 -3.41
C GLU A 186 -12.29 18.87 -2.16
N LEU A 187 -12.11 19.65 -1.10
CA LEU A 187 -11.69 19.19 0.22
C LEU A 187 -12.74 19.51 1.27
N ASP A 188 -13.36 18.48 1.82
CA ASP A 188 -14.27 18.56 2.93
C ASP A 188 -13.70 17.92 4.20
N VAL A 189 -14.19 18.35 5.37
CA VAL A 189 -13.96 17.63 6.63
C VAL A 189 -15.30 17.20 7.18
N VAL A 190 -15.44 15.92 7.42
CA VAL A 190 -16.67 15.28 7.87
C VAL A 190 -16.46 14.55 9.18
N GLU A 191 -17.54 14.31 9.92
CA GLU A 191 -17.51 13.47 11.12
C GLU A 191 -17.13 12.04 10.74
N GLY A 192 -16.14 11.49 11.42
CA GLY A 192 -15.65 10.15 11.12
C GLY A 192 -14.47 9.74 11.99
N MET A 193 -14.09 8.48 11.92
CA MET A 193 -12.92 7.96 12.61
C MET A 193 -12.33 6.75 11.91
N GLN A 194 -11.04 6.50 12.17
CA GLN A 194 -10.36 5.27 11.79
C GLN A 194 -9.91 4.50 13.02
N PHE A 195 -9.95 3.18 12.94
CA PHE A 195 -9.38 2.29 13.96
C PHE A 195 -8.63 1.11 13.34
N ASP A 196 -7.66 0.59 14.07
CA ASP A 196 -6.68 -0.40 13.62
C ASP A 196 -7.28 -1.81 13.69
N ARG A 197 -8.24 -2.12 12.85
CA ARG A 197 -8.81 -3.45 12.63
C ARG A 197 -9.33 -3.52 11.21
N GLY A 198 -8.84 -4.47 10.43
CA GLY A 198 -9.28 -4.71 9.06
C GLY A 198 -10.34 -5.81 8.96
N TYR A 199 -10.65 -6.20 7.74
CA TYR A 199 -11.65 -7.24 7.49
C TYR A 199 -11.21 -8.61 8.00
N LEU A 200 -12.15 -9.37 8.57
CA LEU A 200 -11.91 -10.71 9.11
C LEU A 200 -11.68 -11.77 8.03
N SER A 201 -12.08 -11.50 6.81
CA SER A 201 -11.91 -12.43 5.69
C SER A 201 -11.70 -11.67 4.37
N PRO A 202 -10.73 -12.07 3.55
CA PRO A 202 -10.55 -11.52 2.20
C PRO A 202 -11.80 -11.69 1.31
N TYR A 203 -12.66 -12.64 1.61
CA TYR A 203 -13.91 -12.83 0.88
C TYR A 203 -14.92 -11.69 1.06
N PHE A 204 -14.73 -10.80 2.02
CA PHE A 204 -15.52 -9.56 2.15
C PHE A 204 -15.11 -8.47 1.16
N VAL A 205 -13.95 -8.55 0.55
CA VAL A 205 -13.43 -7.57 -0.41
C VAL A 205 -14.45 -7.28 -1.51
N THR A 206 -14.67 -6.00 -1.80
CA THR A 206 -15.55 -5.50 -2.86
C THR A 206 -14.75 -4.97 -4.05
N ASN A 207 -13.53 -4.48 -3.81
CA ASN A 207 -12.58 -4.04 -4.81
C ASN A 207 -11.33 -4.91 -4.75
N ALA A 208 -11.23 -5.88 -5.66
CA ALA A 208 -10.14 -6.85 -5.68
C ALA A 208 -8.78 -6.23 -6.09
N GLU A 209 -8.78 -5.16 -6.88
CA GLU A 209 -7.54 -4.48 -7.32
C GLU A 209 -6.82 -3.84 -6.12
N LYS A 210 -7.59 -3.17 -5.24
CA LYS A 210 -7.07 -2.48 -4.05
C LYS A 210 -7.15 -3.33 -2.78
N MET A 211 -7.72 -4.54 -2.85
CA MET A 211 -7.98 -5.42 -1.70
C MET A 211 -8.70 -4.72 -0.54
N ILE A 212 -9.73 -3.94 -0.86
CA ILE A 212 -10.53 -3.17 0.11
C ILE A 212 -12.01 -3.56 0.06
N VAL A 213 -12.70 -3.30 1.18
CA VAL A 213 -14.16 -3.34 1.25
C VAL A 213 -14.68 -1.90 1.29
N GLU A 214 -15.58 -1.56 0.40
CA GLU A 214 -16.31 -0.28 0.42
C GLU A 214 -17.81 -0.57 0.58
N LEU A 215 -18.42 0.03 1.61
CA LEU A 215 -19.84 -0.07 1.90
C LEU A 215 -20.43 1.34 1.85
N GLU A 216 -21.42 1.55 0.98
CA GLU A 216 -22.13 2.81 0.85
C GLU A 216 -23.45 2.79 1.61
N ASP A 217 -23.73 3.83 2.38
CA ASP A 217 -24.89 3.98 3.25
C ASP A 217 -25.17 2.75 4.15
N PRO A 218 -24.12 2.14 4.78
CA PRO A 218 -24.29 0.91 5.54
C PRO A 218 -25.02 1.10 6.86
N TYR A 219 -25.65 0.02 7.32
CA TYR A 219 -25.94 -0.18 8.73
C TYR A 219 -24.68 -0.68 9.44
N ILE A 220 -24.51 -0.29 10.72
CA ILE A 220 -23.36 -0.66 11.54
C ILE A 220 -23.86 -1.28 12.84
N LEU A 221 -23.60 -2.56 13.01
CA LEU A 221 -23.83 -3.26 14.28
C LEU A 221 -22.58 -3.15 15.14
N VAL A 222 -22.72 -2.57 16.32
CA VAL A 222 -21.67 -2.47 17.34
C VAL A 222 -21.99 -3.41 18.47
N HIS A 223 -21.25 -4.51 18.58
CA HIS A 223 -21.50 -5.57 19.57
C HIS A 223 -20.30 -5.79 20.49
N GLU A 224 -20.54 -5.87 21.79
CA GLU A 224 -19.48 -5.98 22.79
C GLU A 224 -18.81 -7.36 22.79
N LYS A 225 -19.60 -8.44 22.61
CA LYS A 225 -19.15 -9.82 22.75
C LYS A 225 -18.75 -10.45 21.42
N LYS A 226 -18.12 -11.62 21.55
CA LYS A 226 -17.79 -12.50 20.42
C LYS A 226 -19.06 -13.11 19.81
N LEU A 227 -19.07 -13.23 18.47
CA LEU A 227 -20.11 -13.86 17.68
C LEU A 227 -19.62 -15.18 17.10
N SER A 228 -20.10 -16.31 17.62
CA SER A 228 -19.77 -17.66 17.12
C SER A 228 -20.96 -18.32 16.39
N SER A 229 -22.18 -17.83 16.60
CA SER A 229 -23.40 -18.26 15.92
C SER A 229 -24.23 -17.05 15.49
N LEU A 230 -24.89 -17.15 14.33
CA LEU A 230 -25.77 -16.09 13.80
C LEU A 230 -27.23 -16.29 14.18
N GLN A 231 -27.59 -17.36 14.91
CA GLN A 231 -28.97 -17.67 15.18
C GLN A 231 -29.73 -16.54 15.88
N ALA A 232 -29.07 -15.87 16.84
CA ALA A 232 -29.65 -14.71 17.53
C ALA A 232 -29.80 -13.47 16.62
N MET A 233 -29.06 -13.42 15.50
CA MET A 233 -29.09 -12.31 14.56
C MET A 233 -30.00 -12.54 13.34
N LEU A 234 -30.57 -13.71 13.16
CA LEU A 234 -31.37 -14.01 11.96
C LEU A 234 -32.44 -12.96 11.66
N PRO A 235 -33.26 -12.52 12.64
CA PRO A 235 -34.29 -11.51 12.40
C PRO A 235 -33.69 -10.17 11.93
N LEU A 236 -32.53 -9.79 12.49
CA LEU A 236 -31.81 -8.56 12.10
C LEU A 236 -31.26 -8.68 10.68
N LEU A 237 -30.65 -9.82 10.35
CA LEU A 237 -30.09 -10.04 9.01
C LEU A 237 -31.19 -10.05 7.93
N GLU A 238 -32.35 -10.65 8.22
CA GLU A 238 -33.52 -10.61 7.34
C GLU A 238 -34.01 -9.16 7.12
N ALA A 239 -34.10 -8.36 8.18
CA ALA A 239 -34.49 -6.96 8.09
C ALA A 239 -33.48 -6.12 7.28
N VAL A 240 -32.16 -6.38 7.43
CA VAL A 240 -31.12 -5.71 6.64
C VAL A 240 -31.22 -6.08 5.16
N VAL A 241 -31.45 -7.37 4.85
CA VAL A 241 -31.65 -7.81 3.45
C VAL A 241 -32.88 -7.15 2.84
N GLN A 242 -34.00 -7.08 3.57
CA GLN A 242 -35.22 -6.40 3.11
C GLN A 242 -35.00 -4.90 2.89
N ALA A 243 -34.17 -4.25 3.71
CA ALA A 243 -33.79 -2.84 3.54
C ALA A 243 -32.86 -2.61 2.34
N GLY A 244 -32.25 -3.65 1.77
CA GLY A 244 -31.35 -3.58 0.63
C GLY A 244 -30.01 -2.86 0.88
N LYS A 245 -29.68 -2.59 2.15
CA LYS A 245 -28.47 -1.86 2.55
C LYS A 245 -27.36 -2.80 3.00
N PRO A 246 -26.08 -2.39 2.84
CA PRO A 246 -24.96 -3.13 3.40
C PRO A 246 -24.97 -3.12 4.93
N LEU A 247 -24.35 -4.14 5.52
CA LEU A 247 -24.14 -4.26 6.96
C LEU A 247 -22.66 -4.37 7.29
N LEU A 248 -22.16 -3.49 8.17
CA LEU A 248 -20.89 -3.70 8.86
C LEU A 248 -21.18 -4.28 10.25
N ILE A 249 -20.48 -5.35 10.60
CA ILE A 249 -20.51 -5.93 11.94
C ILE A 249 -19.18 -5.65 12.63
N ILE A 250 -19.23 -4.95 13.76
CA ILE A 250 -18.08 -4.69 14.64
C ILE A 250 -18.35 -5.45 15.95
N ALA A 251 -17.57 -6.47 16.23
CA ALA A 251 -17.71 -7.30 17.42
C ALA A 251 -16.34 -7.63 18.02
N GLU A 252 -16.30 -8.09 19.28
CA GLU A 252 -15.05 -8.54 19.90
C GLU A 252 -14.27 -9.50 19.01
N ASP A 253 -14.96 -10.50 18.49
CA ASP A 253 -14.49 -11.42 17.47
C ASP A 253 -15.68 -12.04 16.74
N ILE A 254 -15.46 -12.53 15.52
CA ILE A 254 -16.45 -13.30 14.77
C ILE A 254 -15.74 -14.49 14.18
N ASP A 255 -16.10 -15.68 14.59
CA ASP A 255 -15.42 -16.90 14.18
C ASP A 255 -16.37 -18.07 13.89
N GLY A 256 -15.78 -19.24 13.59
CA GLY A 256 -16.49 -20.49 13.40
C GLY A 256 -17.61 -20.40 12.36
N GLU A 257 -18.80 -20.90 12.77
CA GLU A 257 -19.99 -20.95 11.93
C GLU A 257 -20.49 -19.56 11.54
N ALA A 258 -20.38 -18.56 12.42
CA ALA A 258 -20.85 -17.21 12.16
C ALA A 258 -20.09 -16.58 10.98
N LEU A 259 -18.75 -16.62 11.02
CA LEU A 259 -17.92 -16.06 9.94
C LEU A 259 -18.16 -16.80 8.62
N ALA A 260 -18.17 -18.14 8.65
CA ALA A 260 -18.40 -18.95 7.46
C ALA A 260 -19.76 -18.65 6.82
N THR A 261 -20.81 -18.52 7.62
CA THR A 261 -22.16 -18.21 7.14
C THR A 261 -22.25 -16.82 6.53
N LEU A 262 -21.62 -15.80 7.12
CA LEU A 262 -21.56 -14.44 6.56
C LEU A 262 -20.84 -14.43 5.21
N VAL A 263 -19.70 -15.11 5.11
CA VAL A 263 -18.93 -15.24 3.86
C VAL A 263 -19.76 -15.93 2.76
N VAL A 264 -20.39 -17.07 3.08
CA VAL A 264 -21.22 -17.80 2.10
C VAL A 264 -22.39 -16.96 1.60
N ASN A 265 -23.10 -16.25 2.49
CA ASN A 265 -24.24 -15.39 2.10
C ASN A 265 -23.77 -14.19 1.26
N LYS A 266 -22.60 -13.61 1.56
CA LYS A 266 -22.00 -12.54 0.74
C LYS A 266 -21.63 -13.06 -0.66
N LEU A 267 -20.98 -14.21 -0.76
CA LEU A 267 -20.59 -14.81 -2.04
C LEU A 267 -21.80 -15.20 -2.91
N ARG A 268 -22.90 -15.61 -2.30
CA ARG A 268 -24.18 -15.89 -2.99
C ARG A 268 -24.94 -14.62 -3.40
N GLY A 269 -24.45 -13.43 -3.04
CA GLY A 269 -25.12 -12.17 -3.33
C GLY A 269 -26.38 -11.89 -2.49
N GLY A 270 -26.69 -12.73 -1.52
CA GLY A 270 -27.87 -12.59 -0.66
C GLY A 270 -27.74 -11.51 0.42
N LEU A 271 -26.51 -11.20 0.84
CA LEU A 271 -26.23 -10.21 1.88
C LEU A 271 -24.97 -9.41 1.54
N LYS A 272 -25.09 -8.10 1.49
CA LYS A 272 -23.94 -7.19 1.41
C LYS A 272 -23.40 -6.96 2.82
N VAL A 273 -22.35 -7.67 3.21
CA VAL A 273 -21.84 -7.65 4.59
C VAL A 273 -20.32 -7.62 4.63
N ALA A 274 -19.80 -6.98 5.65
CA ALA A 274 -18.42 -7.12 6.09
C ALA A 274 -18.35 -7.21 7.61
N ALA A 275 -17.29 -7.81 8.12
CA ALA A 275 -17.10 -8.02 9.53
C ALA A 275 -15.67 -7.67 9.94
N VAL A 276 -15.52 -6.96 11.04
CA VAL A 276 -14.26 -6.54 11.63
C VAL A 276 -14.23 -6.77 13.14
N LYS A 277 -13.03 -6.92 13.71
CA LYS A 277 -12.88 -6.96 15.16
C LYS A 277 -13.03 -5.58 15.76
N ALA A 278 -13.57 -5.51 16.95
CA ALA A 278 -13.60 -4.29 17.75
C ALA A 278 -12.18 -3.85 18.12
N PRO A 279 -11.88 -2.53 18.07
CA PRO A 279 -10.58 -2.00 18.49
C PRO A 279 -10.41 -2.07 20.00
N GLY A 280 -9.16 -2.21 20.46
CA GLY A 280 -8.80 -2.24 21.88
C GLY A 280 -9.09 -3.57 22.57
N PHE A 281 -8.89 -3.58 23.91
CA PHE A 281 -9.07 -4.74 24.78
C PHE A 281 -9.72 -4.30 26.09
N GLY A 282 -10.50 -5.20 26.71
CA GLY A 282 -11.14 -4.95 28.02
C GLY A 282 -12.00 -3.68 28.02
N ASP A 283 -11.92 -2.87 29.07
CA ASP A 283 -12.71 -1.64 29.23
C ASP A 283 -12.45 -0.60 28.12
N ARG A 284 -11.23 -0.57 27.56
CA ARG A 284 -10.92 0.30 26.42
C ARG A 284 -11.69 -0.08 25.16
N ARG A 285 -11.84 -1.38 24.90
CA ARG A 285 -12.67 -1.86 23.79
C ARG A 285 -14.10 -1.37 23.94
N LYS A 286 -14.67 -1.49 25.15
CA LYS A 286 -16.01 -1.03 25.48
C LYS A 286 -16.16 0.47 25.21
N ALA A 287 -15.21 1.27 25.69
CA ALA A 287 -15.19 2.72 25.50
C ALA A 287 -15.08 3.11 24.01
N MET A 288 -14.26 2.40 23.22
CA MET A 288 -14.13 2.64 21.79
C MET A 288 -15.39 2.22 21.00
N LEU A 289 -16.06 1.13 21.40
CA LEU A 289 -17.34 0.74 20.83
C LEU A 289 -18.43 1.77 21.10
N GLU A 290 -18.45 2.36 22.29
CA GLU A 290 -19.35 3.48 22.62
C GLU A 290 -19.07 4.71 21.75
N ASP A 291 -17.78 5.05 21.53
CA ASP A 291 -17.41 6.17 20.65
C ASP A 291 -17.89 5.94 19.22
N ILE A 292 -17.75 4.71 18.70
CA ILE A 292 -18.25 4.33 17.39
C ILE A 292 -19.79 4.41 17.34
N ALA A 293 -20.47 3.95 18.38
CA ALA A 293 -21.92 4.02 18.46
C ALA A 293 -22.42 5.47 18.45
N ILE A 294 -21.80 6.36 19.22
CA ILE A 294 -22.13 7.79 19.26
C ILE A 294 -21.86 8.44 17.89
N LEU A 295 -20.71 8.18 17.29
CA LEU A 295 -20.31 8.70 15.97
C LEU A 295 -21.30 8.32 14.88
N THR A 296 -21.90 7.15 14.96
CA THR A 296 -22.78 6.58 13.93
C THR A 296 -24.27 6.71 14.24
N ALA A 297 -24.64 7.36 15.36
CA ALA A 297 -26.01 7.41 15.90
C ALA A 297 -26.61 6.03 16.16
N GLY A 298 -25.78 5.03 16.50
CA GLY A 298 -26.18 3.69 16.88
C GLY A 298 -26.15 3.48 18.38
N GLN A 299 -26.39 2.23 18.78
CA GLN A 299 -26.28 1.78 20.17
C GLN A 299 -25.25 0.65 20.25
N MET A 300 -24.44 0.66 21.29
CA MET A 300 -23.60 -0.49 21.61
C MET A 300 -24.48 -1.59 22.18
N ILE A 301 -24.46 -2.74 21.52
CA ILE A 301 -25.24 -3.92 21.95
C ILE A 301 -24.42 -4.68 22.98
N ALA A 302 -24.83 -4.54 24.23
CA ALA A 302 -24.17 -5.16 25.39
C ALA A 302 -25.23 -5.69 26.36
N GLU A 303 -25.02 -6.90 26.87
CA GLU A 303 -25.94 -7.53 27.83
C GLU A 303 -25.95 -6.77 29.16
N ASP A 304 -24.83 -6.18 29.56
CA ASP A 304 -24.74 -5.35 30.77
C ASP A 304 -25.65 -4.11 30.69
N LEU A 305 -25.95 -3.64 29.48
CA LEU A 305 -26.91 -2.57 29.23
C LEU A 305 -28.36 -3.10 29.08
N GLY A 306 -28.60 -4.40 29.30
CA GLY A 306 -29.91 -5.04 29.16
C GLY A 306 -30.32 -5.30 27.70
N ILE A 307 -29.42 -5.11 26.72
CA ILE A 307 -29.72 -5.27 25.30
C ILE A 307 -29.22 -6.63 24.83
N LYS A 308 -30.15 -7.54 24.55
CA LYS A 308 -29.84 -8.85 23.96
C LYS A 308 -29.81 -8.74 22.42
N LEU A 309 -28.91 -9.48 21.81
CA LEU A 309 -28.72 -9.50 20.35
C LEU A 309 -30.01 -9.86 19.57
N GLU A 310 -30.84 -10.74 20.15
CA GLU A 310 -32.13 -11.17 19.59
C GLU A 310 -33.17 -10.06 19.46
N ASN A 311 -33.03 -9.00 20.27
CA ASN A 311 -33.96 -7.87 20.32
C ASN A 311 -33.45 -6.65 19.50
N VAL A 312 -32.34 -6.78 18.79
CA VAL A 312 -31.77 -5.68 18.02
C VAL A 312 -32.60 -5.40 16.78
N THR A 313 -32.94 -4.13 16.60
CA THR A 313 -33.70 -3.63 15.44
C THR A 313 -32.83 -2.72 14.57
N LEU A 314 -33.25 -2.45 13.32
CA LEU A 314 -32.56 -1.53 12.42
C LEU A 314 -32.38 -0.10 12.99
N GLN A 315 -33.25 0.31 13.92
CA GLN A 315 -33.17 1.63 14.56
C GLN A 315 -32.02 1.74 15.57
N MET A 316 -31.57 0.60 16.11
CA MET A 316 -30.47 0.54 17.06
C MET A 316 -29.11 0.49 16.35
N LEU A 317 -29.11 0.22 15.04
CA LEU A 317 -27.88 0.17 14.25
C LEU A 317 -27.37 1.58 13.95
N GLY A 318 -26.04 1.72 14.02
CA GLY A 318 -25.36 2.90 13.52
C GLY A 318 -25.49 3.04 12.01
N LYS A 319 -25.23 4.25 11.52
CA LYS A 319 -25.26 4.58 10.08
C LYS A 319 -24.08 5.48 9.76
N ALA A 320 -23.56 5.35 8.55
CA ALA A 320 -22.58 6.27 8.00
C ALA A 320 -22.83 6.45 6.51
N LYS A 321 -22.23 7.48 5.91
CA LYS A 321 -22.31 7.65 4.46
C LYS A 321 -21.48 6.59 3.73
N ARG A 322 -20.29 6.29 4.27
CA ARG A 322 -19.39 5.28 3.72
C ARG A 322 -18.58 4.62 4.83
N VAL A 323 -18.26 3.36 4.63
CA VAL A 323 -17.23 2.64 5.40
C VAL A 323 -16.23 2.04 4.43
N ARG A 324 -14.94 2.28 4.67
CA ARG A 324 -13.82 1.67 3.95
C ARG A 324 -13.06 0.77 4.93
N ILE A 325 -12.84 -0.48 4.53
CA ILE A 325 -12.10 -1.45 5.33
C ILE A 325 -10.93 -1.96 4.50
N GLU A 326 -9.75 -1.82 5.03
CA GLU A 326 -8.50 -2.33 4.50
C GLU A 326 -8.07 -3.59 5.25
N LYS A 327 -6.91 -4.12 4.94
CA LYS A 327 -6.40 -5.32 5.62
C LYS A 327 -6.18 -5.09 7.12
N GLU A 328 -5.76 -3.89 7.52
CA GLU A 328 -5.39 -3.56 8.91
C GLU A 328 -6.29 -2.48 9.54
N ASN A 329 -7.04 -1.72 8.75
CA ASN A 329 -7.75 -0.54 9.20
C ASN A 329 -9.22 -0.53 8.75
N THR A 330 -10.07 0.09 9.56
CA THR A 330 -11.46 0.43 9.22
C THR A 330 -11.69 1.92 9.40
N THR A 331 -12.16 2.59 8.36
CA THR A 331 -12.49 4.02 8.35
C THR A 331 -14.00 4.21 8.18
N ILE A 332 -14.62 4.88 9.14
CA ILE A 332 -16.01 5.33 9.08
C ILE A 332 -16.01 6.78 8.62
N ILE A 333 -16.71 7.09 7.55
CA ILE A 333 -16.73 8.40 6.90
C ILE A 333 -18.16 8.95 6.96
N ASN A 334 -18.30 10.16 7.48
CA ASN A 334 -19.57 10.86 7.63
C ASN A 334 -20.60 10.01 8.40
N GLY A 335 -20.27 9.72 9.66
CA GLY A 335 -21.18 9.06 10.60
C GLY A 335 -22.44 9.89 10.84
N ALA A 336 -23.55 9.22 11.09
CA ALA A 336 -24.85 9.86 11.29
C ALA A 336 -25.04 10.44 12.70
N GLY A 337 -24.01 10.39 13.57
CA GLY A 337 -24.03 10.95 14.91
C GLY A 337 -24.31 12.44 14.93
N LYS A 338 -25.06 12.89 15.91
CA LYS A 338 -25.31 14.33 16.08
C LYS A 338 -24.05 15.00 16.62
N LYS A 339 -23.69 16.13 16.05
CA LYS A 339 -22.51 16.90 16.44
C LYS A 339 -22.47 17.20 17.94
N ALA A 340 -23.60 17.55 18.54
CA ALA A 340 -23.70 17.82 19.98
C ALA A 340 -23.36 16.58 20.84
N ASP A 341 -23.75 15.37 20.41
CA ASP A 341 -23.46 14.12 21.14
C ASP A 341 -21.97 13.78 21.04
N ILE A 342 -21.37 13.99 19.86
CA ILE A 342 -19.93 13.80 19.62
C ILE A 342 -19.11 14.81 20.44
N GLU A 343 -19.49 16.11 20.44
CA GLU A 343 -18.84 17.14 21.25
C GLU A 343 -18.96 16.86 22.76
N GLY A 344 -20.11 16.38 23.21
CA GLY A 344 -20.33 15.94 24.58
C GLY A 344 -19.38 14.77 24.95
N ARG A 345 -19.20 13.79 24.06
CA ARG A 345 -18.27 12.69 24.27
C ARG A 345 -16.81 13.15 24.29
N VAL A 346 -16.44 14.07 23.38
CA VAL A 346 -15.11 14.71 23.38
C VAL A 346 -14.84 15.41 24.71
N ALA A 347 -15.81 16.15 25.25
CA ALA A 347 -15.68 16.82 26.55
C ALA A 347 -15.48 15.82 27.70
N GLN A 348 -16.19 14.68 27.70
CA GLN A 348 -16.00 13.61 28.69
C GLN A 348 -14.58 13.03 28.63
N ILE A 349 -14.06 12.75 27.43
CA ILE A 349 -12.70 12.22 27.28
C ILE A 349 -11.66 13.23 27.77
N LYS A 350 -11.85 14.53 27.48
CA LYS A 350 -10.97 15.61 27.98
C LYS A 350 -10.94 15.64 29.52
N ALA A 351 -12.11 15.55 30.16
CA ALA A 351 -12.19 15.48 31.61
C ALA A 351 -11.42 14.26 32.17
N GLN A 352 -11.58 13.09 31.56
CA GLN A 352 -10.83 11.88 31.95
C GLN A 352 -9.31 12.04 31.80
N ILE A 353 -8.84 12.80 30.78
CA ILE A 353 -7.40 13.10 30.61
C ILE A 353 -6.86 13.98 31.75
N GLU A 354 -7.69 14.90 32.25
CA GLU A 354 -7.32 15.78 33.37
C GLU A 354 -7.34 15.05 34.72
N GLU A 355 -8.26 14.10 34.90
CA GLU A 355 -8.44 13.36 36.15
C GLU A 355 -7.45 12.21 36.31
N THR A 356 -6.95 11.62 35.21
CA THR A 356 -6.05 10.46 35.29
C THR A 356 -4.65 10.84 35.78
N THR A 357 -4.12 10.02 36.70
CA THR A 357 -2.76 10.13 37.20
C THR A 357 -1.77 9.19 36.51
N SER A 358 -2.24 8.31 35.64
CA SER A 358 -1.45 7.36 34.85
C SER A 358 -1.03 7.97 33.54
N ASP A 359 0.26 8.13 33.29
CA ASP A 359 0.80 8.62 32.03
C ASP A 359 0.38 7.74 30.85
N TYR A 360 0.34 6.43 31.06
CA TYR A 360 -0.09 5.47 30.05
C TYR A 360 -1.59 5.62 29.69
N ASP A 361 -2.47 5.77 30.69
CA ASP A 361 -3.89 5.97 30.45
C ASP A 361 -4.15 7.33 29.81
N LYS A 362 -3.39 8.34 30.20
CA LYS A 362 -3.43 9.67 29.60
C LYS A 362 -3.08 9.63 28.11
N GLU A 363 -2.00 8.94 27.74
CA GLU A 363 -1.62 8.74 26.34
C GLU A 363 -2.75 8.05 25.54
N LYS A 364 -3.33 6.98 26.08
CA LYS A 364 -4.42 6.24 25.40
C LYS A 364 -5.73 7.01 25.30
N LEU A 365 -6.03 7.86 26.28
CA LEU A 365 -7.15 8.79 26.20
C LEU A 365 -6.91 9.90 25.17
N GLN A 366 -5.68 10.38 25.04
CA GLN A 366 -5.29 11.35 24.01
C GLN A 366 -5.40 10.76 22.60
N GLU A 367 -4.93 9.53 22.37
CA GLU A 367 -5.11 8.82 21.12
C GLU A 367 -6.61 8.69 20.76
N ARG A 368 -7.44 8.29 21.71
CA ARG A 368 -8.88 8.15 21.52
C ARG A 368 -9.55 9.49 21.23
N LEU A 369 -9.15 10.56 21.95
CA LEU A 369 -9.61 11.92 21.69
C LEU A 369 -9.27 12.38 20.27
N ALA A 370 -8.04 12.15 19.82
CA ALA A 370 -7.59 12.52 18.48
C ALA A 370 -8.40 11.80 17.39
N LYS A 371 -8.68 10.49 17.58
CA LYS A 371 -9.49 9.70 16.64
C LYS A 371 -10.95 10.20 16.54
N LEU A 372 -11.56 10.62 17.63
CA LEU A 372 -12.95 11.07 17.65
C LEU A 372 -13.11 12.56 17.25
N ALA A 373 -12.21 13.43 17.72
CA ALA A 373 -12.30 14.87 17.50
C ALA A 373 -11.71 15.33 16.17
N GLY A 374 -10.81 14.55 15.57
CA GLY A 374 -10.11 14.94 14.33
C GLY A 374 -10.99 14.88 13.08
N GLY A 375 -12.04 14.08 13.08
CA GLY A 375 -12.86 13.84 11.89
C GLY A 375 -12.08 13.13 10.76
N VAL A 376 -12.65 13.16 9.56
CA VAL A 376 -12.04 12.64 8.34
C VAL A 376 -12.02 13.75 7.29
N ALA A 377 -10.83 14.07 6.77
CA ALA A 377 -10.72 14.92 5.59
C ALA A 377 -11.03 14.08 4.34
N VAL A 378 -11.95 14.52 3.52
CA VAL A 378 -12.35 13.84 2.27
C VAL A 378 -11.92 14.70 1.10
N ILE A 379 -10.97 14.21 0.31
CA ILE A 379 -10.56 14.80 -0.97
C ILE A 379 -11.40 14.14 -2.06
N ARG A 380 -12.33 14.88 -2.66
CA ARG A 380 -13.11 14.43 -3.80
C ARG A 380 -12.44 14.87 -5.07
N VAL A 381 -11.92 13.91 -5.83
CA VAL A 381 -11.16 14.17 -7.05
C VAL A 381 -12.10 14.28 -8.23
N GLY A 382 -12.12 15.44 -8.88
CA GLY A 382 -12.90 15.73 -10.09
C GLY A 382 -12.07 15.64 -11.36
N GLY A 383 -12.76 15.42 -12.50
CA GLY A 383 -12.17 15.39 -13.83
C GLY A 383 -13.23 15.36 -14.91
N ALA A 384 -12.83 15.56 -16.16
CA ALA A 384 -13.75 15.59 -17.31
C ALA A 384 -14.17 14.17 -17.78
N THR A 385 -13.37 13.15 -17.49
CA THR A 385 -13.61 11.75 -17.85
C THR A 385 -13.30 10.82 -16.69
N GLU A 386 -13.91 9.64 -16.65
CA GLU A 386 -13.62 8.62 -15.63
C GLU A 386 -12.13 8.21 -15.61
N ILE A 387 -11.49 8.16 -16.79
CA ILE A 387 -10.07 7.82 -16.93
C ILE A 387 -9.20 8.90 -16.25
N GLU A 388 -9.51 10.16 -16.47
CA GLU A 388 -8.81 11.30 -15.84
C GLU A 388 -9.03 11.32 -14.32
N VAL A 389 -10.25 11.09 -13.86
CA VAL A 389 -10.57 11.04 -12.43
C VAL A 389 -9.78 9.91 -11.75
N LYS A 390 -9.73 8.73 -12.37
CA LYS A 390 -9.01 7.58 -11.82
C LYS A 390 -7.50 7.84 -11.75
N GLU A 391 -6.88 8.36 -12.82
CA GLU A 391 -5.46 8.72 -12.84
C GLU A 391 -5.14 9.78 -11.78
N LYS A 392 -5.95 10.82 -11.71
CA LYS A 392 -5.75 11.90 -10.74
C LYS A 392 -5.95 11.42 -9.30
N LYS A 393 -6.90 10.51 -9.05
CA LYS A 393 -7.12 9.88 -7.75
C LYS A 393 -5.90 9.06 -7.31
N ASP A 394 -5.37 8.22 -8.19
CA ASP A 394 -4.17 7.42 -7.89
C ASP A 394 -2.98 8.35 -7.58
N ARG A 395 -2.80 9.44 -8.33
CA ARG A 395 -1.76 10.44 -8.09
C ARG A 395 -1.92 11.19 -6.77
N VAL A 396 -3.16 11.51 -6.35
CA VAL A 396 -3.45 12.10 -5.03
C VAL A 396 -3.16 11.10 -3.91
N ASP A 397 -3.47 9.82 -4.12
CA ASP A 397 -3.23 8.73 -3.16
C ASP A 397 -1.72 8.55 -2.92
N ASP A 398 -0.91 8.47 -3.99
CA ASP A 398 0.54 8.40 -3.92
C ASP A 398 1.15 9.62 -3.21
N ALA A 399 0.68 10.82 -3.56
CA ALA A 399 1.14 12.06 -2.92
C ALA A 399 0.80 12.13 -1.43
N LEU A 400 -0.36 11.62 -1.02
CA LEU A 400 -0.75 11.53 0.39
C LEU A 400 0.15 10.58 1.17
N HIS A 401 0.42 9.39 0.61
CA HIS A 401 1.30 8.40 1.25
C HIS A 401 2.73 8.92 1.38
N ALA A 402 3.30 9.50 0.32
CA ALA A 402 4.62 10.12 0.35
C ALA A 402 4.70 11.26 1.38
N THR A 403 3.65 12.07 1.47
CA THR A 403 3.60 13.18 2.44
C THR A 403 3.57 12.65 3.88
N ARG A 404 2.80 11.60 4.17
CA ARG A 404 2.80 10.94 5.48
C ARG A 404 4.16 10.35 5.83
N ALA A 405 4.78 9.64 4.89
CA ALA A 405 6.12 9.08 5.06
C ALA A 405 7.17 10.19 5.36
N ALA A 406 7.04 11.36 4.73
CA ALA A 406 7.91 12.50 4.98
C ALA A 406 7.70 13.14 6.36
N VAL A 407 6.45 13.23 6.82
CA VAL A 407 6.16 13.73 8.18
C VAL A 407 6.70 12.76 9.25
N GLU A 408 6.63 11.46 9.00
CA GLU A 408 7.07 10.40 9.92
C GLU A 408 8.60 10.37 10.07
N GLU A 409 9.36 10.32 8.98
CA GLU A 409 10.82 10.10 9.00
C GLU A 409 11.64 11.26 8.41
N GLY A 410 10.99 12.30 7.93
CA GLY A 410 11.67 13.42 7.29
C GLY A 410 11.94 13.21 5.81
N VAL A 411 12.65 14.17 5.22
CA VAL A 411 12.99 14.22 3.78
C VAL A 411 14.48 14.22 3.54
N VAL A 412 14.88 13.72 2.39
CA VAL A 412 16.24 13.72 1.88
C VAL A 412 16.26 14.34 0.47
N PRO A 413 17.43 14.72 -0.09
CA PRO A 413 17.52 15.17 -1.47
C PRO A 413 16.95 14.11 -2.44
N GLY A 414 15.97 14.51 -3.25
CA GLY A 414 15.24 13.64 -4.16
C GLY A 414 15.99 13.28 -5.44
N GLY A 415 15.27 12.68 -6.39
CA GLY A 415 15.81 12.35 -7.71
C GLY A 415 16.95 11.33 -7.69
N GLY A 416 17.02 10.45 -6.70
CA GLY A 416 18.07 9.45 -6.53
C GLY A 416 19.38 9.99 -5.93
N VAL A 417 19.45 11.29 -5.59
CA VAL A 417 20.66 11.91 -5.03
C VAL A 417 21.00 11.36 -3.65
N ALA A 418 19.99 11.11 -2.79
CA ALA A 418 20.22 10.54 -1.46
C ALA A 418 20.94 9.19 -1.51
N LEU A 419 20.52 8.29 -2.41
CA LEU A 419 21.16 6.99 -2.63
C LEU A 419 22.58 7.15 -3.20
N LEU A 420 22.77 8.04 -4.19
CA LEU A 420 24.09 8.32 -4.76
C LEU A 420 25.07 8.83 -3.69
N ARG A 421 24.63 9.73 -2.81
CA ARG A 421 25.45 10.28 -1.71
C ARG A 421 25.76 9.24 -0.63
N ALA A 422 24.87 8.26 -0.40
CA ALA A 422 25.09 7.18 0.54
C ALA A 422 26.24 6.23 0.14
N LYS A 423 26.70 6.27 -1.13
CA LYS A 423 27.93 5.57 -1.56
C LYS A 423 29.14 5.91 -0.67
N GLY A 424 29.20 7.13 -0.13
CA GLY A 424 30.27 7.52 0.79
C GLY A 424 30.30 6.74 2.10
N ALA A 425 29.16 6.23 2.57
CA ALA A 425 29.11 5.36 3.74
C ALA A 425 29.55 3.94 3.38
N VAL A 426 29.11 3.42 2.23
CA VAL A 426 29.45 2.08 1.75
C VAL A 426 30.92 1.95 1.38
N ALA A 427 31.52 2.95 0.74
CA ALA A 427 32.93 2.94 0.33
C ALA A 427 33.93 2.82 1.49
N LYS A 428 33.50 3.09 2.72
CA LYS A 428 34.31 2.93 3.93
C LYS A 428 34.28 1.52 4.51
N LEU A 429 33.33 0.69 4.06
CA LEU A 429 33.17 -0.66 4.55
C LEU A 429 34.28 -1.56 3.98
N LYS A 430 34.84 -2.41 4.81
CA LYS A 430 35.82 -3.41 4.46
C LYS A 430 35.43 -4.74 5.08
N SER A 431 35.59 -5.83 4.33
CA SER A 431 35.48 -7.19 4.80
C SER A 431 36.78 -7.94 4.50
N ASP A 432 37.21 -8.81 5.41
CA ASP A 432 38.34 -9.72 5.19
C ASP A 432 37.96 -10.87 4.23
N ASN A 433 36.65 -11.11 4.02
CA ASN A 433 36.14 -12.06 3.03
C ASN A 433 35.95 -11.33 1.68
N ALA A 434 36.64 -11.82 0.65
CA ALA A 434 36.61 -11.24 -0.70
C ALA A 434 35.20 -11.28 -1.33
N ASP A 435 34.44 -12.33 -1.08
CA ASP A 435 33.07 -12.48 -1.61
C ASP A 435 32.09 -11.55 -0.89
N GLU A 436 32.23 -11.36 0.42
CA GLU A 436 31.48 -10.33 1.14
C GLU A 436 31.83 -8.91 0.65
N GLN A 437 33.12 -8.63 0.43
CA GLN A 437 33.54 -7.35 -0.12
C GLN A 437 32.95 -7.12 -1.52
N ALA A 438 32.87 -8.16 -2.34
CA ALA A 438 32.22 -8.10 -3.64
C ALA A 438 30.70 -7.83 -3.50
N GLY A 439 30.04 -8.41 -2.50
CA GLY A 439 28.65 -8.10 -2.14
C GLY A 439 28.43 -6.64 -1.75
N ILE A 440 29.35 -6.05 -0.98
CA ILE A 440 29.34 -4.62 -0.65
C ILE A 440 29.44 -3.77 -1.94
N ASN A 441 30.29 -4.17 -2.86
CA ASN A 441 30.49 -3.47 -4.14
C ASN A 441 29.29 -3.58 -5.08
N ILE A 442 28.48 -4.65 -5.00
CA ILE A 442 27.19 -4.77 -5.72
C ILE A 442 26.28 -3.60 -5.34
N VAL A 443 26.10 -3.37 -4.03
CA VAL A 443 25.25 -2.28 -3.54
C VAL A 443 25.82 -0.93 -3.95
N LEU A 444 27.14 -0.73 -3.80
CA LEU A 444 27.80 0.52 -4.20
C LEU A 444 27.50 0.89 -5.66
N LYS A 445 27.41 -0.10 -6.55
CA LYS A 445 27.06 0.10 -7.96
C LYS A 445 25.55 0.31 -8.15
N ALA A 446 24.73 -0.47 -7.44
CA ALA A 446 23.28 -0.40 -7.54
C ALA A 446 22.70 0.95 -7.09
N LEU A 447 23.34 1.64 -6.14
CA LEU A 447 22.91 2.95 -5.65
C LEU A 447 22.90 4.06 -6.73
N GLU A 448 23.58 3.86 -7.86
CA GLU A 448 23.53 4.78 -8.99
C GLU A 448 22.33 4.53 -9.92
N SER A 449 21.72 3.35 -9.86
CA SER A 449 20.72 2.93 -10.86
C SER A 449 19.49 3.83 -10.91
N PRO A 450 18.89 4.31 -9.79
CA PRO A 450 17.72 5.17 -9.85
C PRO A 450 18.00 6.50 -10.54
N ILE A 451 19.07 7.21 -10.17
CA ILE A 451 19.39 8.49 -10.79
C ILE A 451 19.77 8.34 -12.27
N ARG A 452 20.49 7.26 -12.64
CA ARG A 452 20.78 6.95 -14.04
C ARG A 452 19.50 6.77 -14.84
N GLN A 453 18.54 6.01 -14.31
CA GLN A 453 17.27 5.77 -14.99
C GLN A 453 16.42 7.05 -15.12
N ILE A 454 16.41 7.92 -14.11
CA ILE A 454 15.72 9.23 -14.17
C ILE A 454 16.32 10.08 -15.30
N VAL A 455 17.64 10.13 -15.41
CA VAL A 455 18.35 10.90 -16.44
C VAL A 455 18.11 10.30 -17.83
N GLU A 456 18.17 8.96 -17.97
CA GLU A 456 17.88 8.27 -19.24
C GLU A 456 16.43 8.52 -19.70
N ASN A 457 15.46 8.49 -18.80
CA ASN A 457 14.06 8.82 -19.12
C ASN A 457 13.89 10.29 -19.54
N ALA A 458 14.78 11.16 -19.08
CA ALA A 458 14.84 12.57 -19.51
C ALA A 458 15.56 12.77 -20.85
N GLY A 459 16.17 11.72 -21.41
CA GLY A 459 16.93 11.78 -22.66
C GLY A 459 18.40 12.20 -22.48
N GLY A 460 18.89 12.22 -21.23
CA GLY A 460 20.26 12.56 -20.87
C GLY A 460 21.18 11.34 -20.68
N GLU A 461 22.45 11.60 -20.44
CA GLU A 461 23.49 10.59 -20.19
C GLU A 461 23.73 10.44 -18.67
N GLY A 462 23.24 9.35 -18.07
CA GLY A 462 23.30 9.11 -16.63
C GLY A 462 24.71 9.10 -16.06
N SER A 463 25.70 8.63 -16.82
CA SER A 463 27.09 8.57 -16.38
C SER A 463 27.70 9.97 -16.16
N ILE A 464 27.37 10.92 -17.01
CA ILE A 464 27.85 12.31 -16.90
C ILE A 464 27.24 12.96 -15.65
N VAL A 465 25.94 12.78 -15.45
CA VAL A 465 25.24 13.38 -14.31
C VAL A 465 25.78 12.81 -12.99
N VAL A 466 25.94 11.50 -12.90
CA VAL A 466 26.52 10.83 -11.71
C VAL A 466 27.92 11.34 -11.43
N GLY A 467 28.75 11.48 -12.46
CA GLY A 467 30.11 12.04 -12.34
C GLY A 467 30.10 13.44 -11.75
N LYS A 468 29.33 14.37 -12.35
CA LYS A 468 29.26 15.78 -11.89
C LYS A 468 28.72 15.90 -10.45
N ILE A 469 27.72 15.11 -10.09
CA ILE A 469 27.20 15.12 -8.73
C ILE A 469 28.27 14.59 -7.76
N SER A 470 28.96 13.50 -8.10
CA SER A 470 30.00 12.90 -7.26
C SER A 470 31.21 13.80 -7.02
N GLU A 471 31.58 14.63 -7.97
CA GLU A 471 32.67 15.63 -7.85
C GLU A 471 32.31 16.79 -6.91
N ASN A 472 31.03 17.13 -6.80
CA ASN A 472 30.56 18.21 -5.93
C ASN A 472 30.47 17.74 -4.47
N LYS A 473 31.03 18.53 -3.54
CA LYS A 473 31.10 18.21 -2.11
C LYS A 473 29.76 18.45 -1.36
N SER A 474 28.87 19.29 -1.93
CA SER A 474 27.56 19.53 -1.30
C SER A 474 26.71 18.25 -1.30
N GLN A 475 26.15 17.92 -0.16
CA GLN A 475 25.30 16.74 0.00
C GLN A 475 23.91 16.90 -0.65
N THR A 476 23.51 18.14 -0.90
CA THR A 476 22.21 18.52 -1.47
C THR A 476 22.27 18.83 -2.96
N PHE A 477 23.48 18.99 -3.51
CA PHE A 477 23.67 19.24 -4.95
C PHE A 477 23.24 18.03 -5.78
N GLY A 478 22.36 18.26 -6.73
CA GLY A 478 21.79 17.24 -7.61
C GLY A 478 21.43 17.75 -8.99
N PHE A 479 20.67 16.93 -9.73
CA PHE A 479 20.24 17.23 -11.09
C PHE A 479 18.70 17.23 -11.16
N ASN A 480 18.14 18.37 -11.56
CA ASN A 480 16.72 18.50 -11.85
C ASN A 480 16.46 18.02 -13.30
N ALA A 481 15.98 16.78 -13.42
CA ALA A 481 15.71 16.17 -14.73
C ALA A 481 14.52 16.79 -15.47
N GLN A 482 13.73 17.66 -14.84
CA GLN A 482 12.61 18.34 -15.49
C GLN A 482 13.09 19.45 -16.43
N ASN A 483 14.08 20.24 -16.00
CA ASN A 483 14.62 21.39 -16.75
C ASN A 483 16.10 21.25 -17.13
N ASP A 484 16.70 20.09 -16.86
CA ASP A 484 18.08 19.74 -17.18
C ASP A 484 19.16 20.63 -16.48
N GLU A 485 18.86 21.09 -15.25
CA GLU A 485 19.71 21.95 -14.46
C GLU A 485 20.32 21.28 -13.22
N TYR A 486 21.52 21.74 -12.83
CA TYR A 486 22.12 21.32 -11.56
C TYR A 486 21.78 22.33 -10.47
N VAL A 487 21.16 21.85 -9.40
CA VAL A 487 20.62 22.70 -8.34
C VAL A 487 20.89 22.11 -6.95
N ASP A 488 20.68 22.92 -5.90
CA ASP A 488 20.46 22.39 -4.56
C ASP A 488 19.06 21.79 -4.50
N MET A 489 18.97 20.47 -4.29
CA MET A 489 17.71 19.72 -4.37
C MET A 489 16.75 20.12 -3.26
N LEU A 490 17.26 20.42 -2.04
CA LEU A 490 16.40 20.83 -0.93
C LEU A 490 15.86 22.25 -1.13
N GLU A 491 16.68 23.17 -1.59
CA GLU A 491 16.25 24.56 -1.90
C GLU A 491 15.28 24.59 -3.08
N ALA A 492 15.50 23.74 -4.07
CA ALA A 492 14.61 23.61 -5.23
C ALA A 492 13.29 22.85 -4.90
N GLY A 493 13.14 22.34 -3.65
CA GLY A 493 11.99 21.57 -3.21
C GLY A 493 11.93 20.16 -3.80
N ILE A 494 13.00 19.67 -4.45
CA ILE A 494 13.08 18.32 -5.01
C ILE A 494 13.54 17.36 -3.92
N VAL A 495 12.58 16.77 -3.23
CA VAL A 495 12.79 15.96 -2.03
C VAL A 495 12.08 14.62 -2.14
N ASP A 496 12.68 13.60 -1.53
CA ASP A 496 12.06 12.28 -1.35
C ASP A 496 11.89 12.01 0.15
N PRO A 497 10.80 11.34 0.58
CA PRO A 497 10.67 10.90 1.96
C PRO A 497 11.77 9.88 2.31
N ALA A 498 12.42 10.05 3.46
CA ALA A 498 13.50 9.15 3.89
C ALA A 498 13.00 7.71 4.03
N LYS A 499 11.79 7.52 4.55
CA LYS A 499 11.12 6.21 4.67
C LYS A 499 10.97 5.52 3.31
N VAL A 500 10.54 6.24 2.28
CA VAL A 500 10.39 5.71 0.91
C VAL A 500 11.73 5.21 0.37
N VAL A 501 12.77 6.04 0.47
CA VAL A 501 14.10 5.73 -0.09
C VAL A 501 14.75 4.53 0.60
N ARG A 502 14.69 4.47 1.95
CA ARG A 502 15.29 3.35 2.69
C ARG A 502 14.51 2.04 2.51
N THR A 503 13.15 2.11 2.51
CA THR A 503 12.30 0.93 2.32
C THR A 503 12.50 0.34 0.94
N ALA A 504 12.53 1.17 -0.10
CA ALA A 504 12.80 0.74 -1.47
C ALA A 504 14.12 -0.04 -1.58
N LEU A 505 15.19 0.43 -0.91
CA LEU A 505 16.48 -0.28 -0.91
C LEU A 505 16.43 -1.56 -0.08
N GLN A 506 15.81 -1.55 1.10
CA GLN A 506 15.72 -2.72 1.97
C GLN A 506 14.94 -3.86 1.32
N ASP A 507 13.77 -3.57 0.75
CA ASP A 507 12.94 -4.58 0.08
C ASP A 507 13.61 -5.10 -1.20
N ALA A 508 14.21 -4.21 -2.00
CA ALA A 508 14.99 -4.58 -3.17
C ALA A 508 16.12 -5.55 -2.83
N ALA A 509 16.92 -5.22 -1.82
CA ALA A 509 18.07 -6.03 -1.41
C ALA A 509 17.65 -7.35 -0.78
N SER A 510 16.58 -7.36 0.01
CA SER A 510 16.03 -8.58 0.62
C SER A 510 15.67 -9.62 -0.43
N VAL A 511 14.89 -9.24 -1.43
CA VAL A 511 14.45 -10.18 -2.48
C VAL A 511 15.59 -10.49 -3.46
N ALA A 512 16.35 -9.49 -3.90
CA ALA A 512 17.49 -9.74 -4.80
C ALA A 512 18.54 -10.65 -4.16
N GLY A 513 18.78 -10.51 -2.84
CA GLY A 513 19.67 -11.39 -2.08
C GLY A 513 19.20 -12.86 -2.08
N LEU A 514 17.90 -13.09 -1.94
CA LEU A 514 17.32 -14.44 -2.05
C LEU A 514 17.47 -15.01 -3.47
N LEU A 515 17.23 -14.19 -4.49
CA LEU A 515 17.36 -14.60 -5.89
C LEU A 515 18.83 -14.94 -6.26
N ILE A 516 19.80 -14.17 -5.76
CA ILE A 516 21.22 -14.43 -5.96
C ILE A 516 21.63 -15.77 -5.35
N THR A 517 21.03 -16.16 -4.21
CA THR A 517 21.33 -17.43 -3.52
C THR A 517 20.52 -18.61 -4.06
N THR A 518 19.64 -18.42 -5.04
CA THR A 518 18.80 -19.47 -5.61
C THR A 518 19.63 -20.36 -6.55
N GLU A 519 19.55 -21.69 -6.36
CA GLU A 519 20.22 -22.70 -7.16
C GLU A 519 19.25 -23.54 -8.00
N ALA A 520 18.03 -23.74 -7.50
CA ALA A 520 17.03 -24.58 -8.16
C ALA A 520 15.66 -23.91 -8.20
N MET A 521 14.93 -24.16 -9.28
CA MET A 521 13.55 -23.73 -9.48
C MET A 521 12.67 -24.93 -9.77
N VAL A 522 11.48 -24.97 -9.15
CA VAL A 522 10.53 -26.08 -9.30
C VAL A 522 9.19 -25.54 -9.76
N ALA A 523 8.74 -25.93 -10.95
CA ALA A 523 7.44 -25.55 -11.51
C ALA A 523 6.55 -26.76 -11.75
N GLU A 524 5.23 -26.57 -11.78
CA GLU A 524 4.31 -27.61 -12.24
C GLU A 524 4.36 -27.75 -13.76
N LEU A 525 4.45 -28.97 -14.26
CA LEU A 525 4.24 -29.20 -15.69
C LEU A 525 2.80 -28.82 -16.10
N PRO A 526 2.60 -28.24 -17.30
CA PRO A 526 1.26 -28.02 -17.81
C PRO A 526 0.49 -29.36 -17.83
N LYS A 527 -0.73 -29.36 -17.31
CA LYS A 527 -1.63 -30.50 -17.53
C LYS A 527 -1.99 -30.51 -19.01
N ASP A 528 -1.73 -31.60 -19.70
CA ASP A 528 -2.27 -31.80 -21.04
C ASP A 528 -3.78 -31.58 -20.96
N LYS A 529 -4.29 -30.59 -21.69
CA LYS A 529 -5.73 -30.44 -21.84
C LYS A 529 -6.21 -31.73 -22.49
N PRO A 530 -7.15 -32.48 -21.89
CA PRO A 530 -7.74 -33.63 -22.58
C PRO A 530 -8.24 -33.14 -23.94
N ALA A 531 -7.86 -33.84 -25.02
CA ALA A 531 -8.36 -33.54 -26.35
C ALA A 531 -9.90 -33.44 -26.29
N PRO A 532 -10.52 -32.44 -26.92
CA PRO A 532 -11.96 -32.36 -26.96
C PRO A 532 -12.50 -33.69 -27.47
N ALA A 533 -13.38 -34.33 -26.66
CA ALA A 533 -14.04 -35.57 -27.07
C ALA A 533 -14.69 -35.32 -28.43
N MET A 534 -14.25 -36.07 -29.45
CA MET A 534 -14.92 -36.04 -30.77
C MET A 534 -16.40 -36.36 -30.52
N PRO A 535 -17.35 -35.59 -31.09
CA PRO A 535 -18.75 -35.96 -31.03
C PRO A 535 -18.88 -37.33 -31.68
N GLY A 536 -19.29 -38.32 -30.89
CA GLY A 536 -19.52 -39.68 -31.37
C GLY A 536 -20.45 -39.62 -32.55
N GLY A 537 -19.97 -40.15 -33.69
CA GLY A 537 -20.77 -40.27 -34.90
C GLY A 537 -22.06 -41.01 -34.62
N GLY A 538 -23.19 -40.33 -34.79
CA GLY A 538 -24.52 -40.91 -34.71
C GLY A 538 -24.62 -42.07 -35.70
N GLY A 539 -24.70 -43.30 -35.16
CA GLY A 539 -25.05 -44.47 -35.95
C GLY A 539 -26.45 -44.30 -36.53
N MET A 540 -26.55 -44.28 -37.82
CA MET A 540 -27.79 -44.52 -38.57
C MET A 540 -28.29 -45.92 -38.18
N GLY A 541 -29.31 -45.98 -37.33
CA GLY A 541 -30.13 -47.17 -37.16
C GLY A 541 -31.09 -47.31 -38.34
N GLY A 542 -30.92 -48.39 -39.08
CA GLY A 542 -31.74 -48.70 -40.24
C GLY A 542 -33.20 -48.89 -39.87
N MET A 543 -34.07 -48.41 -40.74
CA MET A 543 -35.44 -48.86 -40.90
C MET A 543 -35.40 -50.28 -41.46
N ASP A 544 -36.11 -51.21 -40.82
CA ASP A 544 -36.73 -52.36 -41.45
C ASP A 544 -38.07 -52.69 -40.78
N PHE A 545 -39.14 -52.59 -41.60
CA PHE A 545 -40.51 -53.14 -41.54
C PHE A 545 -41.34 -53.01 -40.29
#